data_aadb0ec66b6c7d5f6fbeb3fe494eed4a
#
_entry.id   aadb0ec66b6c7d5f6fbeb3fe494eed4a
#
_cell.length_a   1.000
_cell.length_b   1.000
_cell.length_c   1.000
_cell.angle_alpha   90.00
_cell.angle_beta   90.00
_cell.angle_gamma   90.00
#
_symmetry.space_group_name_H-M   'P 1'
#
loop_
_entity.id
_entity.type
_entity.pdbx_description
1 polymer ?
#
loop_
_entity_poly.entity_id
_entity_poly.type
_entity_poly.pdbx_seq_one_letter_code
_entity_poly.pdbx_strand_id
1 'polypeptide(L)'
;QTPAGTGLRANDELGRTNYNDTSVAQKWNGITLVNPTQADIDDATNATGFKNAINATNLCGFNDWRLPSKDELFGLVKPALSPKIDTTWFVNFSTTTAFQRFWTATQAGTPNRWAWSIYFDLGTAEAGNTRYANISVRVVR
;
A
#
# COMPACT_ATOMS: atom_id res chain seq x y z
N GLN A 1 1.91 7.81 -13.85
CA GLN A 1 0.96 6.77 -13.44
C GLN A 1 0.35 6.15 -14.69
N THR A 2 0.35 4.83 -14.85
CA THR A 2 -0.29 4.17 -15.99
C THR A 2 -1.80 4.04 -15.76
N PRO A 3 -2.61 4.09 -16.84
CA PRO A 3 -4.05 3.83 -16.75
C PRO A 3 -4.36 2.47 -16.11
N ALA A 4 -5.60 2.30 -15.68
CA ALA A 4 -6.14 1.01 -15.25
C ALA A 4 -5.74 -0.07 -16.24
N GLY A 5 -5.06 -1.10 -15.79
CA GLY A 5 -4.54 -2.08 -16.71
C GLY A 5 -3.58 -3.05 -16.05
N THR A 6 -2.85 -3.72 -16.89
CA THR A 6 -1.91 -4.75 -16.50
C THR A 6 -0.51 -4.19 -16.25
N GLY A 7 0.18 -4.76 -15.27
CA GLY A 7 1.58 -4.50 -15.00
C GLY A 7 1.84 -3.67 -13.73
N LEU A 8 3.13 -3.44 -13.46
CA LEU A 8 3.62 -2.80 -12.25
C LEU A 8 3.17 -1.36 -12.05
N ARG A 9 2.74 -0.72 -13.12
CA ARG A 9 2.24 0.65 -13.11
C ARG A 9 0.71 0.72 -13.16
N ALA A 10 0.05 -0.43 -12.98
CA ALA A 10 -1.40 -0.47 -12.92
C ALA A 10 -1.90 0.51 -11.83
N ASN A 11 -3.12 0.97 -12.05
CA ASN A 11 -3.76 1.93 -11.19
C ASN A 11 -3.84 1.47 -9.73
N ASP A 12 -4.30 2.37 -8.89
CA ASP A 12 -4.44 2.18 -7.46
C ASP A 12 -5.53 1.16 -7.07
N GLU A 13 -6.25 0.56 -8.04
CA GLU A 13 -7.34 -0.39 -7.80
C GLU A 13 -6.87 -1.82 -7.52
N LEU A 14 -5.59 -2.11 -7.70
CA LEU A 14 -5.04 -3.39 -7.31
C LEU A 14 -4.65 -3.37 -5.84
N GLY A 15 -5.51 -3.93 -5.00
CA GLY A 15 -5.18 -4.16 -3.60
C GLY A 15 -4.03 -5.15 -3.44
N ARG A 16 -3.18 -4.90 -2.45
CA ARG A 16 -2.03 -5.75 -2.09
C ARG A 16 -1.98 -5.96 -0.60
N THR A 17 -1.49 -7.12 -0.18
CA THR A 17 -1.13 -7.37 1.21
C THR A 17 0.12 -6.55 1.59
N ASN A 18 0.46 -6.53 2.88
CA ASN A 18 1.63 -5.78 3.37
C ASN A 18 2.47 -6.62 4.35
N TYR A 19 2.72 -7.89 3.98
CA TYR A 19 3.62 -8.74 4.75
C TYR A 19 5.04 -8.20 4.70
N ASN A 20 5.74 -8.23 5.83
CA ASN A 20 7.11 -7.70 5.91
C ASN A 20 7.99 -8.40 6.96
N ASP A 21 7.47 -9.43 7.61
CA ASP A 21 8.19 -10.13 8.68
C ASP A 21 7.79 -11.61 8.71
N THR A 22 8.74 -12.49 8.45
CA THR A 22 8.55 -13.95 8.46
C THR A 22 8.45 -14.54 9.87
N SER A 23 8.72 -13.77 10.91
CA SER A 23 8.68 -14.20 12.30
C SER A 23 7.38 -13.83 13.02
N VAL A 24 6.53 -13.02 12.39
CA VAL A 24 5.26 -12.53 12.96
C VAL A 24 4.07 -13.02 12.13
N ALA A 25 3.06 -13.57 12.80
CA ALA A 25 1.84 -14.05 12.15
C ALA A 25 1.06 -12.88 11.53
N GLN A 26 1.21 -12.70 10.22
CA GLN A 26 0.63 -11.62 9.42
C GLN A 26 -0.31 -12.13 8.33
N LYS A 27 -0.18 -13.41 7.92
CA LYS A 27 -0.90 -14.01 6.80
C LYS A 27 -2.11 -14.78 7.30
N TRP A 28 -3.27 -14.55 6.71
CA TRP A 28 -4.47 -15.35 6.95
C TRP A 28 -4.47 -16.58 6.05
N ASN A 29 -4.57 -17.77 6.62
CA ASN A 29 -4.59 -19.04 5.88
C ASN A 29 -5.99 -19.63 5.68
N GLY A 30 -7.03 -18.86 5.98
CA GLY A 30 -8.43 -19.31 5.95
C GLY A 30 -8.98 -19.72 7.32
N ILE A 31 -8.13 -19.97 8.30
CA ILE A 31 -8.52 -20.45 9.65
C ILE A 31 -7.89 -19.58 10.75
N THR A 32 -6.62 -19.27 10.62
CA THR A 32 -5.86 -18.51 11.62
C THR A 32 -4.76 -17.68 10.97
N LEU A 33 -4.16 -16.78 11.76
CA LEU A 33 -2.97 -16.07 11.35
C LEU A 33 -1.74 -16.97 11.46
N VAL A 34 -0.96 -17.01 10.38
CA VAL A 34 0.32 -17.71 10.28
C VAL A 34 1.43 -16.76 9.86
N ASN A 35 2.66 -17.16 10.03
CA ASN A 35 3.80 -16.40 9.53
C ASN A 35 3.83 -16.45 8.00
N PRO A 36 4.01 -15.33 7.31
CA PRO A 36 4.26 -15.35 5.87
C PRO A 36 5.64 -15.96 5.58
N THR A 37 5.78 -16.59 4.45
CA THR A 37 7.09 -17.00 3.92
C THR A 37 7.79 -15.81 3.25
N GLN A 38 9.09 -15.92 2.99
CA GLN A 38 9.79 -14.91 2.20
C GLN A 38 9.19 -14.79 0.79
N ALA A 39 8.76 -15.90 0.20
CA ALA A 39 8.07 -15.89 -1.10
C ALA A 39 6.76 -15.08 -1.06
N ASP A 40 5.99 -15.15 0.03
CA ASP A 40 4.79 -14.31 0.19
C ASP A 40 5.13 -12.82 0.26
N ILE A 41 6.25 -12.48 0.90
CA ILE A 41 6.72 -11.09 1.03
C ILE A 41 7.22 -10.55 -0.32
N ASP A 42 7.91 -11.38 -1.10
CA ASP A 42 8.50 -11.00 -2.38
C ASP A 42 7.52 -11.07 -3.56
N ASP A 43 6.33 -11.63 -3.34
CA ASP A 43 5.29 -11.71 -4.38
C ASP A 43 4.79 -10.31 -4.76
N ALA A 44 4.54 -10.07 -6.05
CA ALA A 44 4.05 -8.78 -6.56
C ALA A 44 2.64 -8.40 -6.06
N THR A 45 1.88 -9.36 -5.51
CA THR A 45 0.60 -9.10 -4.83
C THR A 45 0.78 -8.60 -3.40
N ASN A 46 2.02 -8.51 -2.92
CA ASN A 46 2.40 -7.91 -1.65
C ASN A 46 3.10 -6.56 -1.88
N ALA A 47 2.93 -5.61 -0.98
CA ALA A 47 3.46 -4.25 -1.10
C ALA A 47 5.00 -4.22 -1.24
N THR A 48 5.70 -5.08 -0.50
CA THR A 48 7.18 -5.19 -0.59
C THR A 48 7.60 -5.75 -1.94
N GLY A 49 7.01 -6.85 -2.40
CA GLY A 49 7.31 -7.45 -3.70
C GLY A 49 6.98 -6.50 -4.85
N PHE A 50 5.86 -5.79 -4.78
CA PHE A 50 5.50 -4.76 -5.74
C PHE A 50 6.54 -3.64 -5.81
N LYS A 51 6.97 -3.11 -4.68
CA LYS A 51 8.04 -2.11 -4.60
C LYS A 51 9.34 -2.64 -5.21
N ASN A 52 9.72 -3.88 -4.90
CA ASN A 52 10.92 -4.51 -5.44
C ASN A 52 10.84 -4.65 -6.96
N ALA A 53 9.68 -5.06 -7.48
CA ALA A 53 9.44 -5.19 -8.91
C ALA A 53 9.53 -3.83 -9.64
N ILE A 54 9.03 -2.74 -9.03
CA ILE A 54 9.20 -1.37 -9.57
C ILE A 54 10.69 -1.01 -9.62
N ASN A 55 11.44 -1.25 -8.54
CA ASN A 55 12.87 -0.95 -8.49
C ASN A 55 13.66 -1.72 -9.55
N ALA A 56 13.29 -2.97 -9.84
CA ALA A 56 13.91 -3.77 -10.89
C ALA A 56 13.68 -3.19 -12.31
N THR A 57 12.62 -2.38 -12.50
CA THR A 57 12.38 -1.72 -13.80
C THR A 57 13.15 -0.42 -14.00
N ASN A 58 13.87 0.04 -12.99
CA ASN A 58 14.56 1.33 -13.02
C ASN A 58 13.63 2.50 -13.40
N LEU A 59 12.44 2.51 -12.80
CA LEU A 59 11.35 3.43 -13.14
C LEU A 59 11.81 4.89 -13.07
N CYS A 60 11.66 5.63 -14.17
CA CYS A 60 12.12 7.02 -14.32
C CYS A 60 13.64 7.20 -14.06
N GLY A 61 14.44 6.13 -14.26
CA GLY A 61 15.88 6.16 -14.02
C GLY A 61 16.27 5.92 -12.56
N PHE A 62 15.33 5.48 -11.71
CA PHE A 62 15.55 5.28 -10.29
C PHE A 62 15.15 3.87 -9.82
N ASN A 63 15.89 3.34 -8.85
CA ASN A 63 15.69 2.01 -8.25
C ASN A 63 15.63 2.04 -6.72
N ASP A 64 15.40 3.22 -6.14
CA ASP A 64 15.32 3.48 -4.70
C ASP A 64 13.89 3.84 -4.22
N TRP A 65 12.88 3.42 -4.98
CA TRP A 65 11.48 3.56 -4.61
C TRP A 65 11.16 2.78 -3.33
N ARG A 66 10.38 3.37 -2.44
CA ARG A 66 9.98 2.78 -1.16
C ARG A 66 8.49 3.02 -0.87
N LEU A 67 7.95 2.32 0.11
CA LEU A 67 6.64 2.67 0.67
C LEU A 67 6.75 3.99 1.44
N PRO A 68 5.75 4.87 1.35
CA PRO A 68 5.72 6.10 2.13
C PRO A 68 5.55 5.81 3.63
N SER A 69 6.08 6.65 4.48
CA SER A 69 5.69 6.68 5.89
C SER A 69 4.24 7.17 6.03
N LYS A 70 3.66 6.96 7.23
CA LYS A 70 2.33 7.47 7.56
C LYS A 70 2.23 8.98 7.32
N ASP A 71 3.20 9.73 7.80
CA ASP A 71 3.16 11.20 7.77
C ASP A 71 3.39 11.76 6.36
N GLU A 72 4.25 11.13 5.56
CA GLU A 72 4.42 11.49 4.15
C GLU A 72 3.12 11.31 3.36
N LEU A 73 2.47 10.16 3.51
CA LEU A 73 1.24 9.89 2.78
C LEU A 73 0.07 10.72 3.31
N PHE A 74 -0.02 10.93 4.64
CA PHE A 74 -1.04 11.77 5.25
C PHE A 74 -0.90 13.24 4.86
N GLY A 75 0.32 13.71 4.60
CA GLY A 75 0.60 15.06 4.08
C GLY A 75 -0.08 15.37 2.74
N LEU A 76 -0.53 14.34 2.00
CA LEU A 76 -1.28 14.51 0.76
C LEU A 76 -2.78 14.74 0.98
N VAL A 77 -3.28 14.60 2.21
CA VAL A 77 -4.70 14.81 2.54
C VAL A 77 -5.06 16.29 2.36
N LYS A 78 -6.11 16.53 1.60
CA LYS A 78 -6.70 17.84 1.33
C LYS A 78 -8.13 17.86 1.85
N PRO A 79 -8.37 18.33 3.09
CA PRO A 79 -9.70 18.23 3.73
C PRO A 79 -10.84 18.87 2.94
N ALA A 80 -10.55 19.89 2.12
CA ALA A 80 -11.55 20.59 1.31
C ALA A 80 -11.99 19.84 0.05
N LEU A 81 -11.29 18.75 -0.34
CA LEU A 81 -11.58 17.99 -1.55
C LEU A 81 -12.43 16.75 -1.25
N SER A 82 -13.03 16.16 -2.31
CA SER A 82 -13.71 14.87 -2.29
C SER A 82 -13.35 14.11 -3.58
N PRO A 83 -12.59 13.00 -3.49
CA PRO A 83 -11.90 12.50 -2.31
C PRO A 83 -10.88 13.49 -1.75
N LYS A 84 -10.42 13.28 -0.53
CA LYS A 84 -9.51 14.18 0.21
C LYS A 84 -8.06 14.16 -0.33
N ILE A 85 -7.92 14.13 -1.65
CA ILE A 85 -6.64 14.16 -2.37
C ILE A 85 -6.81 14.95 -3.66
N ASP A 86 -5.75 15.59 -4.12
CA ASP A 86 -5.78 16.34 -5.37
C ASP A 86 -5.74 15.40 -6.58
N THR A 87 -6.90 15.13 -7.17
CA THR A 87 -7.04 14.25 -8.33
C THR A 87 -6.48 14.83 -9.62
N THR A 88 -6.10 16.10 -9.65
CA THR A 88 -5.38 16.70 -10.79
C THR A 88 -3.97 16.12 -10.91
N TRP A 89 -3.34 15.87 -9.77
CA TRP A 89 -2.02 15.22 -9.71
C TRP A 89 -2.09 13.70 -9.63
N PHE A 90 -3.20 13.17 -9.09
CA PHE A 90 -3.44 11.74 -8.90
C PHE A 90 -4.58 11.27 -9.80
N VAL A 91 -4.40 11.47 -11.12
CA VAL A 91 -5.43 11.33 -12.16
C VAL A 91 -6.11 9.96 -12.25
N ASN A 92 -5.47 8.90 -11.79
CA ASN A 92 -6.04 7.55 -11.77
C ASN A 92 -6.45 7.11 -10.36
N PHE A 93 -6.88 8.05 -9.54
CA PHE A 93 -7.38 7.73 -8.23
C PHE A 93 -8.73 7.01 -8.35
N SER A 94 -8.85 5.86 -7.69
CA SER A 94 -10.09 5.07 -7.73
C SER A 94 -11.26 5.83 -7.10
N THR A 95 -12.43 5.72 -7.73
CA THR A 95 -13.69 6.19 -7.14
C THR A 95 -14.34 5.15 -6.24
N THR A 96 -13.81 3.93 -6.22
CA THR A 96 -14.29 2.85 -5.35
C THR A 96 -13.69 3.00 -3.97
N THR A 97 -14.51 3.15 -2.94
CA THR A 97 -14.08 3.40 -1.55
C THR A 97 -13.08 2.36 -1.02
N ALA A 98 -13.23 1.09 -1.44
CA ALA A 98 -12.30 0.03 -1.04
C ALA A 98 -10.85 0.28 -1.47
N PHE A 99 -10.64 1.02 -2.58
CA PHE A 99 -9.32 1.31 -3.14
C PHE A 99 -8.82 2.74 -2.88
N GLN A 100 -9.49 3.47 -2.00
CA GLN A 100 -9.04 4.80 -1.55
C GLN A 100 -8.16 4.73 -0.29
N ARG A 101 -7.86 3.53 0.18
CA ARG A 101 -6.90 3.27 1.25
C ARG A 101 -5.56 2.91 0.65
N PHE A 102 -4.51 3.43 1.26
CA PHE A 102 -3.14 3.19 0.81
C PHE A 102 -2.26 2.78 1.97
N TRP A 103 -1.50 1.70 1.77
CA TRP A 103 -0.52 1.23 2.73
C TRP A 103 0.58 2.25 2.98
N THR A 104 1.04 2.28 4.22
CA THR A 104 2.28 2.94 4.61
C THR A 104 3.32 1.92 5.06
N ALA A 105 4.59 2.34 5.14
CA ALA A 105 5.65 1.55 5.75
C ALA A 105 5.53 1.49 7.28
N THR A 106 4.74 2.37 7.87
CA THR A 106 4.67 2.54 9.34
C THR A 106 3.90 1.40 9.98
N GLN A 107 4.55 0.72 10.91
CA GLN A 107 3.95 -0.32 11.75
C GLN A 107 2.91 0.29 12.69
N ALA A 108 1.81 -0.41 12.92
CA ALA A 108 0.78 -0.05 13.88
C ALA A 108 0.78 -1.06 15.05
N GLY A 109 1.48 -0.71 16.12
CA GLY A 109 1.53 -1.52 17.34
C GLY A 109 2.59 -2.64 17.34
N THR A 110 2.66 -3.34 18.45
CA THR A 110 3.55 -4.49 18.69
C THR A 110 2.72 -5.67 19.19
N PRO A 111 2.90 -6.90 18.62
CA PRO A 111 3.79 -7.28 17.53
C PRO A 111 3.38 -6.66 16.17
N ASN A 112 4.28 -6.73 15.17
CA ASN A 112 4.14 -6.13 13.85
C ASN A 112 3.06 -6.82 12.97
N ARG A 113 1.85 -6.98 13.50
CA ARG A 113 0.70 -7.61 12.80
C ARG A 113 -0.11 -6.63 11.96
N TRP A 114 -0.01 -5.35 12.27
CA TRP A 114 -0.79 -4.29 11.67
C TRP A 114 0.10 -3.21 11.07
N ALA A 115 -0.42 -2.51 10.09
CA ALA A 115 0.21 -1.34 9.52
C ALA A 115 -0.77 -0.18 9.46
N TRP A 116 -0.23 1.03 9.43
CA TRP A 116 -1.00 2.22 9.14
C TRP A 116 -1.37 2.27 7.66
N SER A 117 -2.58 2.71 7.39
CA SER A 117 -3.02 3.14 6.05
C SER A 117 -3.60 4.54 6.09
N ILE A 118 -3.61 5.20 4.95
CA ILE A 118 -4.30 6.49 4.77
C ILE A 118 -5.54 6.24 3.91
N TYR A 119 -6.69 6.70 4.41
CA TYR A 119 -7.96 6.60 3.73
C TYR A 119 -8.37 7.98 3.19
N PHE A 120 -8.18 8.18 1.91
CA PHE A 120 -8.40 9.48 1.26
C PHE A 120 -9.88 9.85 1.07
N ASP A 121 -10.82 8.92 1.15
CA ASP A 121 -12.25 9.27 1.15
C ASP A 121 -12.62 10.08 2.40
N LEU A 122 -12.17 9.61 3.55
CA LEU A 122 -12.41 10.27 4.84
C LEU A 122 -11.34 11.29 5.22
N GLY A 123 -10.15 11.19 4.64
CA GLY A 123 -8.99 12.01 5.02
C GLY A 123 -8.40 11.60 6.38
N THR A 124 -8.43 10.31 6.69
CA THR A 124 -8.00 9.77 7.99
C THR A 124 -6.78 8.86 7.86
N ALA A 125 -5.95 8.84 8.90
CA ALA A 125 -4.95 7.81 9.10
C ALA A 125 -5.56 6.71 9.98
N GLU A 126 -5.51 5.46 9.51
CA GLU A 126 -6.10 4.32 10.21
C GLU A 126 -5.02 3.36 10.69
N ALA A 127 -4.96 3.17 12.01
CA ALA A 127 -4.18 2.10 12.65
C ALA A 127 -4.96 0.78 12.62
N GLY A 128 -4.23 -0.34 12.67
CA GLY A 128 -4.86 -1.64 12.90
C GLY A 128 -5.39 -2.33 11.64
N ASN A 129 -5.01 -1.88 10.47
CA ASN A 129 -5.25 -2.67 9.27
C ASN A 129 -4.36 -3.91 9.29
N THR A 130 -5.00 -5.07 9.26
CA THR A 130 -4.28 -6.36 9.22
C THR A 130 -3.49 -6.46 7.93
N ARG A 131 -2.23 -6.92 8.02
CA ARG A 131 -1.33 -6.96 6.87
C ARG A 131 -1.77 -7.88 5.73
N TYR A 132 -2.73 -8.78 5.98
CA TYR A 132 -3.35 -9.59 4.93
C TYR A 132 -4.50 -8.89 4.18
N ALA A 133 -4.92 -7.70 4.61
CA ALA A 133 -5.92 -6.94 3.88
C ALA A 133 -5.37 -6.48 2.51
N ASN A 134 -6.25 -6.47 1.53
CA ASN A 134 -5.93 -5.96 0.19
C ASN A 134 -6.18 -4.45 0.15
N ILE A 135 -5.12 -3.68 0.20
CA ILE A 135 -5.14 -2.21 0.21
C ILE A 135 -4.20 -1.71 -0.89
N SER A 136 -4.51 -0.57 -1.48
CA SER A 136 -3.71 0.01 -2.56
C SER A 136 -2.31 0.42 -2.10
N VAL A 137 -1.37 0.50 -3.03
CA VAL A 137 0.02 0.85 -2.76
C VAL A 137 0.47 1.99 -3.68
N ARG A 138 1.07 2.99 -3.09
CA ARG A 138 1.88 3.99 -3.79
C ARG A 138 3.30 3.94 -3.28
N VAL A 139 4.24 4.04 -4.18
CA VAL A 139 5.66 4.16 -3.83
C VAL A 139 6.10 5.61 -3.97
N VAL A 140 7.05 5.99 -3.15
CA VAL A 140 7.69 7.32 -3.13
C VAL A 140 9.20 7.15 -3.19
N ARG A 141 9.85 8.25 -3.45
CA ARG A 141 11.31 8.29 -3.46
C ARG A 141 11.81 9.43 -2.59
#